data_bfd20ae150632930815f551fd66ce7e7
#
_entry.id   bfd20ae150632930815f551fd66ce7e7
#
_cell.length_a   1.000
_cell.length_b   1.000
_cell.length_c   1.000
_cell.angle_alpha   90.00
_cell.angle_beta   90.00
_cell.angle_gamma   90.00
#
_symmetry.space_group_name_H-M   'P 1'
#
loop_
_entity.id
_entity.type
_entity.pdbx_description
1 polymer ?
#
loop_
_entity_poly.entity_id
_entity_poly.type
_entity_poly.pdbx_seq_one_letter_code
_entity_poly.pdbx_strand_id
1 'polypeptide(L)'
;MPDVCAEPALSGLRLNLKIVSIVIFNFATFLTIGLPLAVLPGYVHDVMGFSPFWAGLVISLQYIATLISRPHAGRYADLWGPKTVVIVGMFGCLLSGASYFLAWWGGGWPLVSLALLCLGRVVLGFGQSCAGTGSTLWGVGVVGSAHIGKVISWNGVVTYGAMAVGAPLGALCYRLGGLPLVAGVIMGVALVGIVLALPRPAVKASKGKPLPFRAVLGKVWPFGMALALTTSGFGVIATFITLFYQAKGWDGAAFALTLFSGAFVGTRLLFPNAINRLGGINVTLICGVVETLGLLLVGLAVCPWMAKVGTFLAGAGFSLVFPALGVVAVKAVPQSNQGAALATYTLFMDLSLGITGPAAGVLMAWAGVPAIYLAAAGLVMLAILLSVRLKKRPAP
;
A
#
# COMPACT_ATOMS: atom_id res chain seq x y z
N MET A 1 -33.80 7.32 -35.85
CA MET A 1 -32.85 7.48 -34.73
C MET A 1 -33.55 6.95 -33.49
N PRO A 2 -33.15 5.81 -32.93
CA PRO A 2 -33.72 5.34 -31.69
C PRO A 2 -33.06 6.10 -30.54
N ASP A 3 -33.91 6.64 -29.65
CA ASP A 3 -33.54 7.31 -28.41
C ASP A 3 -32.59 6.42 -27.58
N VAL A 4 -31.37 6.90 -27.41
CA VAL A 4 -30.46 6.35 -26.38
C VAL A 4 -31.08 6.81 -25.04
N CYS A 5 -31.81 5.92 -24.40
CA CYS A 5 -32.22 6.09 -23.02
C CYS A 5 -30.98 6.36 -22.16
N ALA A 6 -30.74 7.61 -21.80
CA ALA A 6 -29.76 7.97 -20.81
C ALA A 6 -30.14 7.27 -19.50
N GLU A 7 -29.33 6.31 -19.07
CA GLU A 7 -29.51 5.70 -17.74
C GLU A 7 -29.59 6.82 -16.70
N PRO A 8 -30.55 6.79 -15.77
CA PRO A 8 -30.70 7.84 -14.77
C PRO A 8 -29.44 7.94 -13.94
N ALA A 9 -28.90 9.16 -13.82
CA ALA A 9 -27.71 9.45 -13.02
C ALA A 9 -27.88 8.84 -11.62
N LEU A 10 -27.03 7.85 -11.31
CA LEU A 10 -27.06 7.16 -10.02
C LEU A 10 -26.98 8.20 -8.89
N SER A 11 -27.90 8.17 -7.92
CA SER A 11 -27.78 8.99 -6.72
C SER A 11 -26.42 8.77 -6.07
N GLY A 12 -25.81 9.82 -5.51
CA GLY A 12 -24.43 9.74 -4.97
C GLY A 12 -24.22 8.58 -3.99
N LEU A 13 -25.25 8.21 -3.21
CA LEU A 13 -25.22 7.07 -2.29
C LEU A 13 -25.18 5.73 -3.06
N ARG A 14 -26.04 5.55 -4.06
CA ARG A 14 -26.06 4.31 -4.86
C ARG A 14 -24.74 4.10 -5.63
N LEU A 15 -24.16 5.18 -6.13
CA LEU A 15 -22.86 5.14 -6.79
C LEU A 15 -21.76 4.68 -5.82
N ASN A 16 -21.69 5.28 -4.62
CA ASN A 16 -20.72 4.89 -3.60
C ASN A 16 -20.90 3.43 -3.18
N LEU A 17 -22.13 2.96 -2.97
CA LEU A 17 -22.41 1.56 -2.64
C LEU A 17 -21.96 0.60 -3.73
N LYS A 18 -22.18 0.93 -5.00
CA LYS A 18 -21.68 0.13 -6.14
C LYS A 18 -20.15 0.09 -6.15
N ILE A 19 -19.47 1.21 -5.94
CA ILE A 19 -18.00 1.26 -5.87
C ILE A 19 -17.50 0.40 -4.70
N VAL A 20 -18.02 0.63 -3.49
CA VAL A 20 -17.60 -0.10 -2.28
C VAL A 20 -17.80 -1.60 -2.45
N SER A 21 -18.89 -2.01 -3.10
CA SER A 21 -19.17 -3.43 -3.34
C SER A 21 -18.12 -4.15 -4.19
N ILE A 22 -17.31 -3.42 -4.95
CA ILE A 22 -16.21 -3.98 -5.75
C ILE A 22 -14.86 -3.75 -5.05
N VAL A 23 -14.63 -2.56 -4.51
CA VAL A 23 -13.34 -2.29 -3.84
C VAL A 23 -13.17 -3.04 -2.52
N ILE A 24 -14.23 -3.70 -2.02
CA ILE A 24 -14.17 -4.60 -0.85
C ILE A 24 -13.18 -5.76 -1.09
N PHE A 25 -12.96 -6.19 -2.33
CA PHE A 25 -11.95 -7.20 -2.65
C PHE A 25 -10.53 -6.66 -2.45
N ASN A 26 -10.33 -5.37 -2.71
CA ASN A 26 -9.08 -4.70 -2.38
C ASN A 26 -8.90 -4.57 -0.86
N PHE A 27 -9.99 -4.28 -0.12
CA PHE A 27 -9.97 -4.33 1.35
C PHE A 27 -9.54 -5.71 1.86
N ALA A 28 -10.13 -6.79 1.35
CA ALA A 28 -9.76 -8.15 1.73
C ALA A 28 -8.27 -8.44 1.46
N THR A 29 -7.77 -8.05 0.27
CA THR A 29 -6.34 -8.18 -0.07
C THR A 29 -5.45 -7.44 0.92
N PHE A 30 -5.74 -6.16 1.20
CA PHE A 30 -4.91 -5.38 2.12
C PHE A 30 -5.07 -5.80 3.58
N LEU A 31 -6.18 -6.42 3.95
CA LEU A 31 -6.33 -7.05 5.25
C LEU A 31 -5.36 -8.23 5.39
N THR A 32 -5.20 -9.06 4.34
CA THR A 32 -4.21 -10.17 4.34
C THR A 32 -2.76 -9.67 4.35
N ILE A 33 -2.52 -8.42 3.95
CA ILE A 33 -1.22 -7.75 4.08
C ILE A 33 -1.03 -7.17 5.48
N GLY A 34 -2.06 -6.53 6.03
CA GLY A 34 -2.01 -5.86 7.33
C GLY A 34 -1.86 -6.83 8.50
N LEU A 35 -2.52 -8.00 8.43
CA LEU A 35 -2.45 -9.03 9.47
C LEU A 35 -1.01 -9.43 9.84
N PRO A 36 -0.13 -9.79 8.89
CA PRO A 36 1.23 -10.20 9.21
C PRO A 36 2.21 -9.05 9.46
N LEU A 37 1.88 -7.79 9.11
CA LEU A 37 2.81 -6.66 9.28
C LEU A 37 3.24 -6.43 10.72
N ALA A 38 2.33 -6.58 11.69
CA ALA A 38 2.64 -6.44 13.10
C ALA A 38 3.33 -7.69 13.70
N VAL A 39 3.40 -8.78 12.96
CA VAL A 39 3.81 -10.11 13.46
C VAL A 39 5.11 -10.57 12.82
N LEU A 40 5.20 -10.58 11.48
CA LEU A 40 6.32 -11.22 10.77
C LEU A 40 7.69 -10.64 11.09
N PRO A 41 7.91 -9.32 11.21
CA PRO A 41 9.24 -8.80 11.52
C PRO A 41 9.78 -9.31 12.85
N GLY A 42 8.93 -9.29 13.91
CA GLY A 42 9.28 -9.85 15.22
C GLY A 42 9.44 -11.37 15.16
N TYR A 43 8.59 -12.10 14.45
CA TYR A 43 8.71 -13.55 14.30
C TYR A 43 10.04 -13.94 13.63
N VAL A 44 10.44 -13.26 12.56
CA VAL A 44 11.71 -13.53 11.87
C VAL A 44 12.92 -13.19 12.74
N HIS A 45 12.87 -12.07 13.46
CA HIS A 45 13.99 -11.59 14.27
C HIS A 45 14.07 -12.28 15.62
N ASP A 46 13.00 -12.29 16.40
CA ASP A 46 13.02 -12.72 17.80
C ASP A 46 12.80 -14.23 17.96
N VAL A 47 11.93 -14.84 17.15
CA VAL A 47 11.60 -16.27 17.25
C VAL A 47 12.55 -17.11 16.42
N MET A 48 12.83 -16.68 15.18
CA MET A 48 13.70 -17.44 14.28
C MET A 48 15.18 -17.07 14.40
N GLY A 49 15.53 -15.95 15.07
CA GLY A 49 16.89 -15.50 15.33
C GLY A 49 17.62 -14.91 14.13
N PHE A 50 16.91 -14.52 13.06
CA PHE A 50 17.51 -13.89 11.90
C PHE A 50 17.77 -12.38 12.13
N SER A 51 18.74 -11.83 11.39
CA SER A 51 19.07 -10.41 11.48
C SER A 51 17.90 -9.49 11.04
N PRO A 52 17.88 -8.22 11.44
CA PRO A 52 16.88 -7.22 11.00
C PRO A 52 16.80 -7.07 9.48
N PHE A 53 17.91 -7.34 8.76
CA PHE A 53 17.93 -7.38 7.29
C PHE A 53 16.88 -8.37 6.75
N TRP A 54 16.86 -9.60 7.30
CA TRP A 54 15.91 -10.64 6.86
C TRP A 54 14.46 -10.27 7.23
N ALA A 55 14.24 -9.67 8.39
CA ALA A 55 12.92 -9.16 8.77
C ALA A 55 12.41 -8.11 7.75
N GLY A 56 13.28 -7.18 7.36
CA GLY A 56 12.97 -6.19 6.32
C GLY A 56 12.78 -6.81 4.94
N LEU A 57 13.64 -7.75 4.56
CA LEU A 57 13.56 -8.42 3.25
C LEU A 57 12.28 -9.23 3.10
N VAL A 58 11.85 -9.97 4.11
CA VAL A 58 10.59 -10.72 4.09
C VAL A 58 9.42 -9.79 3.77
N ILE A 59 9.34 -8.62 4.40
CA ILE A 59 8.28 -7.65 4.11
C ILE A 59 8.43 -7.07 2.70
N SER A 60 9.64 -6.70 2.29
CA SER A 60 9.91 -6.03 1.00
C SER A 60 9.72 -6.92 -0.22
N LEU A 61 9.91 -8.23 -0.11
CA LEU A 61 9.72 -9.18 -1.20
C LEU A 61 8.33 -9.10 -1.82
N GLN A 62 7.30 -8.84 -1.01
CA GLN A 62 5.95 -8.60 -1.51
C GLN A 62 5.91 -7.40 -2.47
N TYR A 63 6.51 -6.28 -2.10
CA TYR A 63 6.47 -5.06 -2.91
C TYR A 63 7.31 -5.20 -4.18
N ILE A 64 8.44 -5.90 -4.11
CA ILE A 64 9.25 -6.25 -5.28
C ILE A 64 8.45 -7.13 -6.25
N ALA A 65 7.77 -8.16 -5.72
CA ALA A 65 6.91 -9.02 -6.51
C ALA A 65 5.73 -8.23 -7.12
N THR A 66 5.13 -7.31 -6.36
CA THR A 66 4.07 -6.41 -6.86
C THR A 66 4.59 -5.52 -7.98
N LEU A 67 5.78 -4.91 -7.83
CA LEU A 67 6.41 -4.06 -8.84
C LEU A 67 6.58 -4.81 -10.17
N ILE A 68 7.14 -6.03 -10.11
CA ILE A 68 7.40 -6.85 -11.29
C ILE A 68 6.10 -7.35 -11.94
N SER A 69 5.10 -7.73 -11.12
CA SER A 69 3.86 -8.33 -11.61
C SER A 69 2.80 -7.33 -12.07
N ARG A 70 2.89 -6.06 -11.66
CA ARG A 70 1.87 -5.04 -11.96
C ARG A 70 1.60 -4.83 -13.47
N PRO A 71 2.60 -4.75 -14.36
CA PRO A 71 2.35 -4.67 -15.80
C PRO A 71 1.64 -5.90 -16.36
N HIS A 72 1.94 -7.08 -15.81
CA HIS A 72 1.31 -8.35 -16.20
C HIS A 72 -0.14 -8.43 -15.71
N ALA A 73 -0.42 -7.97 -14.49
CA ALA A 73 -1.78 -7.92 -13.95
C ALA A 73 -2.71 -7.07 -14.81
N GLY A 74 -2.25 -5.91 -15.30
CA GLY A 74 -2.99 -5.09 -16.26
C GLY A 74 -3.31 -5.84 -17.55
N ARG A 75 -2.30 -6.50 -18.13
CA ARG A 75 -2.47 -7.31 -19.35
C ARG A 75 -3.43 -8.48 -19.15
N TYR A 76 -3.34 -9.15 -18.01
CA TYR A 76 -4.27 -10.24 -17.68
C TYR A 76 -5.70 -9.73 -17.49
N ALA A 77 -5.89 -8.54 -16.93
CA ALA A 77 -7.20 -7.92 -16.83
C ALA A 77 -7.81 -7.58 -18.19
N ASP A 78 -6.99 -7.21 -19.17
CA ASP A 78 -7.43 -6.98 -20.55
C ASP A 78 -7.79 -8.29 -21.27
N LEU A 79 -7.08 -9.38 -20.98
CA LEU A 79 -7.28 -10.68 -21.64
C LEU A 79 -8.39 -11.52 -21.01
N TRP A 80 -8.39 -11.64 -19.68
CA TRP A 80 -9.29 -12.54 -18.93
C TRP A 80 -10.46 -11.81 -18.27
N GLY A 81 -10.43 -10.48 -18.31
CA GLY A 81 -11.37 -9.60 -17.61
C GLY A 81 -11.00 -9.34 -16.15
N PRO A 82 -11.37 -8.14 -15.63
CA PRO A 82 -10.97 -7.68 -14.31
C PRO A 82 -11.45 -8.58 -13.17
N LYS A 83 -12.67 -9.16 -13.25
CA LYS A 83 -13.20 -10.09 -12.26
C LYS A 83 -12.30 -11.33 -12.09
N THR A 84 -11.88 -11.94 -13.19
CA THR A 84 -11.02 -13.13 -13.16
C THR A 84 -9.69 -12.82 -12.49
N VAL A 85 -9.11 -11.65 -12.78
CA VAL A 85 -7.84 -11.22 -12.20
C VAL A 85 -7.98 -10.96 -10.69
N VAL A 86 -9.11 -10.44 -10.22
CA VAL A 86 -9.40 -10.32 -8.78
C VAL A 86 -9.44 -11.70 -8.11
N ILE A 87 -10.11 -12.67 -8.71
CA ILE A 87 -10.19 -14.05 -8.18
C ILE A 87 -8.78 -14.69 -8.12
N VAL A 88 -7.99 -14.55 -9.18
CA VAL A 88 -6.57 -14.99 -9.19
C VAL A 88 -5.77 -14.31 -8.09
N GLY A 89 -5.97 -13.02 -7.88
CA GLY A 89 -5.34 -12.27 -6.80
C GLY A 89 -5.71 -12.78 -5.40
N MET A 90 -7.00 -13.06 -5.17
CA MET A 90 -7.48 -13.66 -3.92
C MET A 90 -6.90 -15.07 -3.71
N PHE A 91 -6.77 -15.86 -4.78
CA PHE A 91 -6.13 -17.17 -4.71
C PHE A 91 -4.64 -17.05 -4.33
N GLY A 92 -3.93 -16.02 -4.83
CA GLY A 92 -2.58 -15.69 -4.37
C GLY A 92 -2.52 -15.37 -2.87
N CYS A 93 -3.50 -14.62 -2.34
CA CYS A 93 -3.60 -14.38 -0.89
C CYS A 93 -3.83 -15.69 -0.10
N LEU A 94 -4.66 -16.59 -0.61
CA LEU A 94 -4.90 -17.91 -0.01
C LEU A 94 -3.61 -18.74 0.06
N LEU A 95 -2.85 -18.80 -1.03
CA LEU A 95 -1.58 -19.52 -1.09
C LEU A 95 -0.53 -18.89 -0.18
N SER A 96 -0.53 -17.56 -0.03
CA SER A 96 0.35 -16.87 0.93
C SER A 96 0.07 -17.32 2.37
N GLY A 97 -1.20 -17.36 2.77
CA GLY A 97 -1.60 -17.87 4.08
C GLY A 97 -1.19 -19.33 4.29
N ALA A 98 -1.39 -20.18 3.28
CA ALA A 98 -0.95 -21.58 3.32
C ALA A 98 0.58 -21.69 3.48
N SER A 99 1.35 -20.83 2.80
CA SER A 99 2.82 -20.79 2.92
C SER A 99 3.27 -20.39 4.32
N TYR A 100 2.59 -19.44 4.98
CA TYR A 100 2.88 -19.08 6.38
C TYR A 100 2.54 -20.21 7.35
N PHE A 101 1.47 -20.95 7.10
CA PHE A 101 1.13 -22.12 7.89
C PHE A 101 2.21 -23.20 7.77
N LEU A 102 2.68 -23.48 6.55
CA LEU A 102 3.76 -24.42 6.29
C LEU A 102 5.09 -23.95 6.89
N ALA A 103 5.36 -22.65 6.90
CA ALA A 103 6.54 -22.08 7.54
C ALA A 103 6.53 -22.33 9.06
N TRP A 104 5.37 -22.20 9.71
CA TRP A 104 5.22 -22.54 11.11
C TRP A 104 5.42 -24.05 11.36
N TRP A 105 4.80 -24.90 10.53
CA TRP A 105 4.99 -26.36 10.65
C TRP A 105 6.45 -26.78 10.47
N GLY A 106 7.15 -26.15 9.53
CA GLY A 106 8.57 -26.36 9.28
C GLY A 106 9.52 -25.73 10.32
N GLY A 107 9.04 -25.31 11.47
CA GLY A 107 9.81 -24.55 12.47
C GLY A 107 11.05 -25.24 13.02
N GLY A 108 11.17 -26.58 12.90
CA GLY A 108 12.40 -27.33 13.20
C GLY A 108 13.54 -27.08 12.18
N TRP A 109 13.25 -26.42 11.05
CA TRP A 109 14.19 -26.13 9.96
C TRP A 109 14.16 -24.62 9.64
N PRO A 110 14.90 -23.77 10.37
CA PRO A 110 14.79 -22.31 10.27
C PRO A 110 14.93 -21.76 8.85
N LEU A 111 15.86 -22.30 8.05
CA LEU A 111 16.05 -21.87 6.66
C LEU A 111 14.87 -22.24 5.76
N VAL A 112 14.26 -23.41 5.94
CA VAL A 112 13.05 -23.81 5.19
C VAL A 112 11.87 -22.93 5.57
N SER A 113 11.71 -22.68 6.87
CA SER A 113 10.67 -21.77 7.39
C SER A 113 10.83 -20.36 6.82
N LEU A 114 12.03 -19.80 6.82
CA LEU A 114 12.32 -18.50 6.22
C LEU A 114 12.02 -18.49 4.71
N ALA A 115 12.45 -19.51 3.98
CA ALA A 115 12.17 -19.63 2.55
C ALA A 115 10.68 -19.69 2.24
N LEU A 116 9.90 -20.39 3.06
CA LEU A 116 8.43 -20.45 2.94
C LEU A 116 7.78 -19.09 3.27
N LEU A 117 8.27 -18.36 4.27
CA LEU A 117 7.80 -16.99 4.53
C LEU A 117 8.08 -16.06 3.33
N CYS A 118 9.30 -16.13 2.78
CA CYS A 118 9.67 -15.36 1.59
C CYS A 118 8.80 -15.72 0.39
N LEU A 119 8.58 -17.01 0.13
CA LEU A 119 7.71 -17.49 -0.94
C LEU A 119 6.28 -16.97 -0.76
N GLY A 120 5.73 -17.06 0.45
CA GLY A 120 4.40 -16.53 0.78
C GLY A 120 4.30 -15.03 0.48
N ARG A 121 5.34 -14.25 0.78
CA ARG A 121 5.38 -12.81 0.48
C ARG A 121 5.46 -12.52 -1.02
N VAL A 122 6.23 -13.27 -1.77
CA VAL A 122 6.29 -13.14 -3.25
C VAL A 122 4.94 -13.45 -3.87
N VAL A 123 4.31 -14.55 -3.47
CA VAL A 123 2.97 -14.95 -3.95
C VAL A 123 1.91 -13.90 -3.57
N LEU A 124 2.00 -13.35 -2.36
CA LEU A 124 1.11 -12.26 -1.92
C LEU A 124 1.28 -11.00 -2.76
N GLY A 125 2.52 -10.64 -3.12
CA GLY A 125 2.79 -9.48 -3.97
C GLY A 125 2.17 -9.62 -5.36
N PHE A 126 2.27 -10.80 -5.95
CA PHE A 126 1.55 -11.13 -7.20
C PHE A 126 0.03 -11.04 -7.00
N GLY A 127 -0.48 -11.63 -5.92
CA GLY A 127 -1.90 -11.56 -5.56
C GLY A 127 -2.39 -10.12 -5.38
N GLN A 128 -1.63 -9.28 -4.68
CA GLN A 128 -1.91 -7.85 -4.48
C GLN A 128 -1.97 -7.10 -5.82
N SER A 129 -1.01 -7.34 -6.70
CA SER A 129 -0.96 -6.71 -8.01
C SER A 129 -2.22 -7.05 -8.82
N CYS A 130 -2.60 -8.32 -8.86
CA CYS A 130 -3.79 -8.80 -9.56
C CYS A 130 -5.08 -8.24 -8.92
N ALA A 131 -5.27 -8.41 -7.63
CA ALA A 131 -6.49 -7.97 -6.94
C ALA A 131 -6.64 -6.44 -6.96
N GLY A 132 -5.58 -5.68 -6.73
CA GLY A 132 -5.62 -4.22 -6.74
C GLY A 132 -5.92 -3.63 -8.12
N THR A 133 -5.21 -4.11 -9.16
CA THR A 133 -5.44 -3.70 -10.54
C THR A 133 -6.83 -4.15 -11.01
N GLY A 134 -7.18 -5.41 -10.76
CA GLY A 134 -8.47 -5.98 -11.12
C GLY A 134 -9.63 -5.26 -10.46
N SER A 135 -9.58 -4.98 -9.16
CA SER A 135 -10.64 -4.26 -8.42
C SER A 135 -10.84 -2.84 -8.95
N THR A 136 -9.76 -2.13 -9.28
CA THR A 136 -9.84 -0.79 -9.86
C THR A 136 -10.52 -0.82 -11.22
N LEU A 137 -10.08 -1.69 -12.13
CA LEU A 137 -10.63 -1.83 -13.47
C LEU A 137 -12.08 -2.35 -13.43
N TRP A 138 -12.38 -3.28 -12.53
CA TRP A 138 -13.74 -3.78 -12.33
C TRP A 138 -14.67 -2.69 -11.82
N GLY A 139 -14.23 -1.93 -10.81
CA GLY A 139 -14.97 -0.79 -10.28
C GLY A 139 -15.26 0.26 -11.37
N VAL A 140 -14.25 0.64 -12.15
CA VAL A 140 -14.42 1.58 -13.28
C VAL A 140 -15.37 1.02 -14.33
N GLY A 141 -15.28 -0.27 -14.66
CA GLY A 141 -16.18 -0.92 -15.60
C GLY A 141 -17.63 -0.96 -15.15
N VAL A 142 -17.88 -1.03 -13.83
CA VAL A 142 -19.25 -1.05 -13.25
C VAL A 142 -19.88 0.34 -13.17
N VAL A 143 -19.09 1.38 -12.89
CA VAL A 143 -19.61 2.75 -12.67
C VAL A 143 -19.33 3.71 -13.82
N GLY A 144 -18.51 3.30 -14.78
CA GLY A 144 -18.10 4.11 -15.92
C GLY A 144 -16.84 4.94 -15.65
N SER A 145 -16.12 5.27 -16.74
CA SER A 145 -14.84 6.01 -16.71
C SER A 145 -14.95 7.42 -16.13
N ALA A 146 -16.14 8.05 -16.21
CA ALA A 146 -16.41 9.37 -15.60
C ALA A 146 -16.19 9.37 -14.07
N HIS A 147 -16.28 8.21 -13.41
CA HIS A 147 -16.20 8.07 -11.96
C HIS A 147 -14.86 7.47 -11.48
N ILE A 148 -13.86 7.35 -12.37
CA ILE A 148 -12.54 6.75 -12.05
C ILE A 148 -11.88 7.37 -10.81
N GLY A 149 -11.98 8.70 -10.65
CA GLY A 149 -11.44 9.40 -9.49
C GLY A 149 -12.06 8.96 -8.17
N LYS A 150 -13.39 8.67 -8.17
CA LYS A 150 -14.08 8.13 -6.99
C LYS A 150 -13.64 6.70 -6.67
N VAL A 151 -13.47 5.85 -7.70
CA VAL A 151 -12.98 4.48 -7.53
C VAL A 151 -11.58 4.47 -6.91
N ILE A 152 -10.67 5.31 -7.42
CA ILE A 152 -9.30 5.44 -6.90
C ILE A 152 -9.33 5.96 -5.44
N SER A 153 -10.18 6.93 -5.13
CA SER A 153 -10.32 7.46 -3.77
C SER A 153 -10.80 6.38 -2.79
N TRP A 154 -11.86 5.64 -3.14
CA TRP A 154 -12.36 4.55 -2.33
C TRP A 154 -11.34 3.41 -2.17
N ASN A 155 -10.59 3.08 -3.23
CA ASN A 155 -9.48 2.12 -3.13
C ASN A 155 -8.44 2.55 -2.09
N GLY A 156 -8.09 3.82 -2.04
CA GLY A 156 -7.18 4.32 -1.00
C GLY A 156 -7.75 4.20 0.41
N VAL A 157 -9.03 4.55 0.60
CA VAL A 157 -9.70 4.44 1.91
C VAL A 157 -9.75 2.97 2.38
N VAL A 158 -10.16 2.05 1.52
CA VAL A 158 -10.26 0.62 1.90
C VAL A 158 -8.88 -0.01 2.12
N THR A 159 -7.85 0.40 1.37
CA THR A 159 -6.47 -0.06 1.52
C THR A 159 -5.96 0.20 2.93
N TYR A 160 -5.97 1.46 3.34
CA TYR A 160 -5.42 1.85 4.65
C TYR A 160 -6.38 1.55 5.79
N GLY A 161 -7.69 1.56 5.53
CA GLY A 161 -8.69 1.05 6.49
C GLY A 161 -8.48 -0.43 6.82
N ALA A 162 -8.17 -1.26 5.81
CA ALA A 162 -7.83 -2.66 6.00
C ALA A 162 -6.55 -2.84 6.83
N MET A 163 -5.54 -2.01 6.60
CA MET A 163 -4.30 -2.04 7.37
C MET A 163 -4.51 -1.56 8.82
N ALA A 164 -5.35 -0.54 9.02
CA ALA A 164 -5.71 -0.05 10.35
C ALA A 164 -6.36 -1.12 11.23
N VAL A 165 -7.18 -1.97 10.62
CA VAL A 165 -7.84 -3.11 11.30
C VAL A 165 -6.91 -4.32 11.33
N GLY A 166 -6.16 -4.57 10.26
CA GLY A 166 -5.33 -5.76 10.09
C GLY A 166 -4.21 -5.87 11.11
N ALA A 167 -3.52 -4.77 11.40
CA ALA A 167 -2.40 -4.79 12.33
C ALA A 167 -2.80 -5.21 13.77
N PRO A 168 -3.80 -4.60 14.44
CA PRO A 168 -4.23 -5.05 15.77
C PRO A 168 -4.87 -6.43 15.73
N LEU A 169 -5.62 -6.76 14.68
CA LEU A 169 -6.22 -8.09 14.52
C LEU A 169 -5.13 -9.16 14.36
N GLY A 170 -4.09 -8.91 13.58
CA GLY A 170 -2.95 -9.80 13.42
C GLY A 170 -2.20 -10.03 14.72
N ALA A 171 -1.92 -8.96 15.49
CA ALA A 171 -1.31 -9.06 16.80
C ALA A 171 -2.18 -9.86 17.79
N LEU A 172 -3.50 -9.65 17.78
CA LEU A 172 -4.44 -10.41 18.62
C LEU A 172 -4.45 -11.89 18.23
N CYS A 173 -4.58 -12.20 16.94
CA CYS A 173 -4.53 -13.58 16.44
C CYS A 173 -3.22 -14.28 16.83
N TYR A 174 -2.10 -13.58 16.73
CA TYR A 174 -0.79 -14.11 17.10
C TYR A 174 -0.70 -14.41 18.60
N ARG A 175 -1.26 -13.55 19.47
CA ARG A 175 -1.31 -13.78 20.91
C ARG A 175 -2.21 -14.96 21.30
N LEU A 176 -3.30 -15.20 20.57
CA LEU A 176 -4.28 -16.26 20.85
C LEU A 176 -3.87 -17.62 20.30
N GLY A 177 -3.21 -17.68 19.15
CA GLY A 177 -2.90 -18.95 18.48
C GLY A 177 -1.63 -18.94 17.63
N GLY A 178 -0.76 -17.96 17.82
CA GLY A 178 0.51 -17.87 17.08
C GLY A 178 0.36 -17.64 15.59
N LEU A 179 1.43 -17.91 14.84
CA LEU A 179 1.46 -17.76 13.39
C LEU A 179 0.42 -18.63 12.66
N PRO A 180 0.08 -19.86 13.09
CA PRO A 180 -0.93 -20.66 12.40
C PRO A 180 -2.33 -20.03 12.44
N LEU A 181 -2.70 -19.34 13.51
CA LEU A 181 -3.99 -18.63 13.56
C LEU A 181 -4.00 -17.43 12.61
N VAL A 182 -2.91 -16.67 12.56
CA VAL A 182 -2.76 -15.57 11.59
C VAL A 182 -2.89 -16.09 10.16
N ALA A 183 -2.19 -17.18 9.84
CA ALA A 183 -2.26 -17.85 8.54
C ALA A 183 -3.68 -18.34 8.22
N GLY A 184 -4.37 -18.94 9.17
CA GLY A 184 -5.76 -19.41 9.02
C GLY A 184 -6.73 -18.27 8.75
N VAL A 185 -6.59 -17.13 9.43
CA VAL A 185 -7.42 -15.94 9.19
C VAL A 185 -7.14 -15.36 7.79
N ILE A 186 -5.89 -15.30 7.34
CA ILE A 186 -5.53 -14.89 5.97
C ILE A 186 -6.22 -15.79 4.95
N MET A 187 -6.13 -17.11 5.13
CA MET A 187 -6.77 -18.08 4.24
C MET A 187 -8.29 -17.93 4.22
N GLY A 188 -8.91 -17.74 5.40
CA GLY A 188 -10.34 -17.52 5.55
C GLY A 188 -10.83 -16.27 4.82
N VAL A 189 -10.13 -15.13 5.01
CA VAL A 189 -10.45 -13.87 4.32
C VAL A 189 -10.34 -14.02 2.80
N ALA A 190 -9.28 -14.66 2.32
CA ALA A 190 -9.08 -14.90 0.89
C ALA A 190 -10.17 -15.81 0.31
N LEU A 191 -10.52 -16.88 0.99
CA LEU A 191 -11.59 -17.81 0.57
C LEU A 191 -12.95 -17.13 0.52
N VAL A 192 -13.31 -16.36 1.56
CA VAL A 192 -14.54 -15.55 1.57
C VAL A 192 -14.54 -14.56 0.40
N GLY A 193 -13.42 -13.90 0.13
CA GLY A 193 -13.28 -13.01 -1.02
C GLY A 193 -13.55 -13.71 -2.35
N ILE A 194 -13.01 -14.91 -2.55
CA ILE A 194 -13.25 -15.72 -3.76
C ILE A 194 -14.76 -16.06 -3.89
N VAL A 195 -15.35 -16.59 -2.81
CA VAL A 195 -16.76 -17.00 -2.80
C VAL A 195 -17.69 -15.81 -3.11
N LEU A 196 -17.41 -14.63 -2.55
CA LEU A 196 -18.18 -13.42 -2.80
C LEU A 196 -17.95 -12.83 -4.21
N ALA A 197 -16.82 -13.09 -4.85
CA ALA A 197 -16.54 -12.64 -6.21
C ALA A 197 -17.24 -13.48 -7.27
N LEU A 198 -17.39 -14.79 -7.04
CA LEU A 198 -17.94 -15.75 -8.03
C LEU A 198 -19.31 -15.34 -8.60
N PRO A 199 -20.34 -14.98 -7.79
CA PRO A 199 -21.68 -14.67 -8.31
C PRO A 199 -21.77 -13.28 -8.97
N ARG A 200 -20.73 -12.42 -8.87
CA ARG A 200 -20.82 -11.07 -9.39
C ARG A 200 -20.64 -11.00 -10.91
N PRO A 201 -21.30 -10.06 -11.60
CA PRO A 201 -21.19 -9.94 -13.04
C PRO A 201 -19.77 -9.53 -13.47
N ALA A 202 -19.28 -10.16 -14.53
CA ALA A 202 -18.03 -9.76 -15.16
C ALA A 202 -18.24 -8.53 -16.05
N VAL A 203 -17.22 -7.67 -16.12
CA VAL A 203 -17.20 -6.50 -16.99
C VAL A 203 -16.03 -6.62 -17.95
N LYS A 204 -16.23 -6.25 -19.22
CA LYS A 204 -15.15 -6.20 -20.22
C LYS A 204 -14.29 -4.96 -19.97
N ALA A 205 -12.96 -5.13 -19.99
CA ALA A 205 -12.05 -4.01 -19.89
C ALA A 205 -12.08 -3.15 -21.17
N SER A 206 -11.94 -1.83 -21.01
CA SER A 206 -11.82 -0.90 -22.13
C SER A 206 -10.43 -1.02 -22.77
N LYS A 207 -10.35 -1.27 -24.09
CA LYS A 207 -9.11 -1.36 -24.84
C LYS A 207 -8.55 0.03 -25.13
N GLY A 208 -7.56 0.49 -24.38
CA GLY A 208 -6.74 1.66 -24.72
C GLY A 208 -5.39 1.23 -25.32
N LYS A 209 -4.87 1.96 -26.33
CA LYS A 209 -3.50 1.75 -26.84
C LYS A 209 -2.52 2.48 -25.90
N PRO A 210 -1.64 1.79 -25.13
CA PRO A 210 -0.68 2.44 -24.26
C PRO A 210 0.47 3.06 -25.07
N LEU A 211 0.93 4.26 -24.67
CA LEU A 211 2.17 4.85 -25.19
C LEU A 211 3.42 4.09 -24.72
N PRO A 212 4.56 4.26 -25.42
CA PRO A 212 5.83 3.70 -25.00
C PRO A 212 6.20 4.15 -23.59
N PHE A 213 6.48 3.20 -22.72
CA PHE A 213 6.79 3.41 -21.29
C PHE A 213 7.87 4.50 -21.05
N ARG A 214 8.93 4.53 -21.89
CA ARG A 214 10.03 5.49 -21.77
C ARG A 214 9.59 6.96 -21.90
N ALA A 215 8.65 7.25 -22.81
CA ALA A 215 8.17 8.61 -23.05
C ALA A 215 7.35 9.12 -21.85
N VAL A 216 6.54 8.24 -21.23
CA VAL A 216 5.76 8.55 -20.04
C VAL A 216 6.69 8.70 -18.82
N LEU A 217 7.65 7.79 -18.66
CA LEU A 217 8.60 7.80 -17.54
C LEU A 217 9.39 9.11 -17.50
N GLY A 218 9.88 9.62 -18.64
CA GLY A 218 10.65 10.88 -18.71
C GLY A 218 9.90 12.10 -18.17
N LYS A 219 8.55 12.11 -18.25
CA LYS A 219 7.72 13.19 -17.73
C LYS A 219 7.29 12.98 -16.28
N VAL A 220 7.10 11.74 -15.88
CA VAL A 220 6.50 11.35 -14.58
C VAL A 220 7.55 11.13 -13.49
N TRP A 221 8.79 10.78 -13.84
CA TRP A 221 9.83 10.38 -12.88
C TRP A 221 10.11 11.38 -11.75
N PRO A 222 10.05 12.73 -11.91
CA PRO A 222 10.35 13.61 -10.81
C PRO A 222 9.26 13.55 -9.71
N PHE A 223 8.01 13.39 -10.13
CA PHE A 223 6.87 13.23 -9.22
C PHE A 223 6.89 11.84 -8.57
N GLY A 224 7.24 10.82 -9.36
CA GLY A 224 7.43 9.46 -8.86
C GLY A 224 8.56 9.37 -7.84
N MET A 225 9.69 10.05 -8.09
CA MET A 225 10.81 10.09 -7.14
C MET A 225 10.42 10.79 -5.83
N ALA A 226 9.70 11.93 -5.90
CA ALA A 226 9.19 12.59 -4.69
C ALA A 226 8.24 11.65 -3.91
N LEU A 227 7.38 10.89 -4.61
CA LEU A 227 6.55 9.87 -3.97
C LEU A 227 7.40 8.76 -3.33
N ALA A 228 8.41 8.23 -4.03
CA ALA A 228 9.27 7.18 -3.49
C ALA A 228 9.96 7.59 -2.20
N LEU A 229 10.48 8.83 -2.17
CA LEU A 229 11.16 9.37 -1.00
C LEU A 229 10.21 9.51 0.21
N THR A 230 8.97 10.00 0.01
CA THR A 230 7.97 10.07 1.09
C THR A 230 7.46 8.69 1.50
N THR A 231 7.30 7.76 0.56
CA THR A 231 6.86 6.40 0.85
C THR A 231 7.83 5.65 1.78
N SER A 232 9.12 6.02 1.81
CA SER A 232 10.09 5.42 2.73
C SER A 232 9.68 5.56 4.20
N GLY A 233 9.05 6.68 4.58
CA GLY A 233 8.52 6.90 5.93
C GLY A 233 7.46 5.85 6.31
N PHE A 234 6.51 5.59 5.41
CA PHE A 234 5.56 4.49 5.60
C PHE A 234 6.26 3.13 5.67
N GLY A 235 7.23 2.88 4.79
CA GLY A 235 7.95 1.61 4.72
C GLY A 235 8.67 1.27 6.04
N VAL A 236 9.36 2.22 6.67
CA VAL A 236 10.05 1.99 7.94
C VAL A 236 9.06 1.81 9.10
N ILE A 237 7.97 2.57 9.14
CA ILE A 237 6.93 2.42 10.16
C ILE A 237 6.26 1.05 10.01
N ALA A 238 5.79 0.69 8.83
CA ALA A 238 5.08 -0.55 8.59
C ALA A 238 5.93 -1.79 8.90
N THR A 239 7.23 -1.73 8.63
CA THR A 239 8.13 -2.89 8.78
C THR A 239 8.76 -2.97 10.16
N PHE A 240 9.19 -1.85 10.75
CA PHE A 240 10.09 -1.87 11.91
C PHE A 240 9.48 -1.30 13.20
N ILE A 241 8.25 -0.78 13.20
CA ILE A 241 7.68 -0.20 14.41
C ILE A 241 7.55 -1.22 15.54
N THR A 242 7.26 -2.48 15.20
CA THR A 242 7.18 -3.59 16.17
C THR A 242 8.54 -3.82 16.82
N LEU A 243 9.61 -3.93 16.02
CA LEU A 243 10.97 -4.09 16.52
C LEU A 243 11.45 -2.88 17.31
N PHE A 244 11.02 -1.67 16.92
CA PHE A 244 11.31 -0.45 17.67
C PHE A 244 10.71 -0.48 19.07
N TYR A 245 9.44 -0.86 19.20
CA TYR A 245 8.76 -0.97 20.50
C TYR A 245 9.39 -2.05 21.35
N GLN A 246 9.73 -3.20 20.77
CA GLN A 246 10.41 -4.29 21.47
C GLN A 246 11.80 -3.86 21.98
N ALA A 247 12.61 -3.21 21.13
CA ALA A 247 13.94 -2.72 21.52
C ALA A 247 13.89 -1.69 22.67
N LYS A 248 12.78 -0.96 22.79
CA LYS A 248 12.53 0.00 23.88
C LYS A 248 11.86 -0.62 25.11
N GLY A 249 11.42 -1.91 25.03
CA GLY A 249 10.63 -2.55 26.08
C GLY A 249 9.21 -1.98 26.20
N TRP A 250 8.63 -1.48 25.10
CA TRP A 250 7.30 -0.86 25.09
C TRP A 250 6.26 -1.78 24.48
N ASP A 251 5.02 -1.66 24.97
CA ASP A 251 3.84 -2.32 24.42
C ASP A 251 3.06 -1.42 23.48
N GLY A 252 2.28 -2.05 22.58
CA GLY A 252 1.29 -1.36 21.75
C GLY A 252 1.80 -0.96 20.35
N ALA A 253 2.78 -1.66 19.80
CA ALA A 253 3.26 -1.45 18.43
C ALA A 253 2.17 -1.59 17.38
N ALA A 254 1.27 -2.57 17.51
CA ALA A 254 0.14 -2.76 16.60
C ALA A 254 -0.81 -1.56 16.63
N PHE A 255 -1.01 -0.93 17.79
CA PHE A 255 -1.80 0.28 17.92
C PHE A 255 -1.13 1.49 17.24
N ALA A 256 0.20 1.57 17.25
CA ALA A 256 0.93 2.59 16.49
C ALA A 256 0.68 2.47 14.97
N LEU A 257 0.66 1.25 14.42
CA LEU A 257 0.26 1.00 13.02
C LEU A 257 -1.20 1.39 12.75
N THR A 258 -2.09 1.11 13.69
CA THR A 258 -3.50 1.53 13.60
C THR A 258 -3.62 3.05 13.59
N LEU A 259 -2.87 3.76 14.42
CA LEU A 259 -2.85 5.23 14.44
C LEU A 259 -2.35 5.82 13.14
N PHE A 260 -1.28 5.25 12.55
CA PHE A 260 -0.78 5.65 11.23
C PHE A 260 -1.89 5.53 10.17
N SER A 261 -2.48 4.34 10.08
CA SER A 261 -3.49 4.03 9.07
C SER A 261 -4.80 4.80 9.31
N GLY A 262 -5.20 4.95 10.55
CA GLY A 262 -6.38 5.75 10.94
C GLY A 262 -6.21 7.22 10.62
N ALA A 263 -5.04 7.79 10.90
CA ALA A 263 -4.68 9.17 10.53
C ALA A 263 -4.67 9.36 9.01
N PHE A 264 -4.14 8.38 8.27
CA PHE A 264 -4.16 8.38 6.81
C PHE A 264 -5.58 8.47 6.24
N VAL A 265 -6.48 7.59 6.70
CA VAL A 265 -7.89 7.58 6.28
C VAL A 265 -8.59 8.86 6.74
N GLY A 266 -8.42 9.24 8.00
CA GLY A 266 -9.03 10.44 8.59
C GLY A 266 -8.66 11.71 7.83
N THR A 267 -7.39 11.90 7.50
CA THR A 267 -6.92 13.07 6.72
C THR A 267 -7.58 13.13 5.35
N ARG A 268 -7.75 12.00 4.66
CA ARG A 268 -8.45 11.95 3.36
C ARG A 268 -9.91 12.33 3.45
N LEU A 269 -10.57 11.90 4.51
CA LEU A 269 -12.00 12.18 4.73
C LEU A 269 -12.23 13.62 5.18
N LEU A 270 -11.33 14.18 6.00
CA LEU A 270 -11.45 15.54 6.51
C LEU A 270 -11.06 16.61 5.48
N PHE A 271 -10.12 16.30 4.59
CA PHE A 271 -9.58 17.24 3.61
C PHE A 271 -9.78 16.80 2.14
N PRO A 272 -11.01 16.42 1.71
CA PRO A 272 -11.24 15.88 0.37
C PRO A 272 -10.95 16.88 -0.75
N ASN A 273 -11.04 18.18 -0.48
CA ASN A 273 -10.87 19.25 -1.45
C ASN A 273 -9.52 19.98 -1.34
N ALA A 274 -8.60 19.53 -0.47
CA ALA A 274 -7.33 20.21 -0.23
C ALA A 274 -6.51 20.39 -1.53
N ILE A 275 -6.44 19.34 -2.35
CA ILE A 275 -5.67 19.34 -3.61
C ILE A 275 -6.25 20.33 -4.61
N ASN A 276 -7.58 20.44 -4.70
CA ASN A 276 -8.24 21.37 -5.61
C ASN A 276 -8.07 22.84 -5.18
N ARG A 277 -8.06 23.09 -3.86
CA ARG A 277 -7.94 24.44 -3.28
C ARG A 277 -6.52 24.96 -3.25
N LEU A 278 -5.56 24.13 -2.85
CA LEU A 278 -4.17 24.53 -2.59
C LEU A 278 -3.22 24.15 -3.73
N GLY A 279 -3.65 23.25 -4.63
CA GLY A 279 -2.80 22.66 -5.66
C GLY A 279 -1.96 21.49 -5.13
N GLY A 280 -1.67 20.52 -6.03
CA GLY A 280 -1.00 19.27 -5.64
C GLY A 280 0.38 19.49 -5.00
N ILE A 281 1.22 20.36 -5.56
CA ILE A 281 2.57 20.57 -5.02
C ILE A 281 2.54 21.23 -3.64
N ASN A 282 1.66 22.21 -3.40
CA ASN A 282 1.55 22.84 -2.08
C ASN A 282 1.07 21.86 -1.01
N VAL A 283 0.07 21.02 -1.36
CA VAL A 283 -0.40 19.94 -0.47
C VAL A 283 0.76 18.99 -0.16
N THR A 284 1.55 18.60 -1.16
CA THR A 284 2.72 17.73 -0.95
C THR A 284 3.75 18.36 0.00
N LEU A 285 4.01 19.66 -0.11
CA LEU A 285 4.93 20.37 0.78
C LEU A 285 4.43 20.37 2.23
N ILE A 286 3.17 20.70 2.46
CA ILE A 286 2.56 20.70 3.80
C ILE A 286 2.60 19.27 4.38
N CYS A 287 2.17 18.29 3.61
CA CYS A 287 2.17 16.89 4.00
C CYS A 287 3.58 16.37 4.31
N GLY A 288 4.57 16.71 3.50
CA GLY A 288 5.96 16.32 3.72
C GLY A 288 6.53 16.89 5.04
N VAL A 289 6.20 18.14 5.38
CA VAL A 289 6.60 18.72 6.68
C VAL A 289 5.95 17.95 7.83
N VAL A 290 4.66 17.66 7.77
CA VAL A 290 3.94 16.90 8.82
C VAL A 290 4.52 15.50 8.96
N GLU A 291 4.80 14.81 7.85
CA GLU A 291 5.40 13.48 7.84
C GLU A 291 6.81 13.49 8.42
N THR A 292 7.64 14.47 8.05
CA THR A 292 9.00 14.65 8.60
C THR A 292 8.95 14.83 10.12
N LEU A 293 8.07 15.70 10.62
CA LEU A 293 7.89 15.89 12.07
C LEU A 293 7.45 14.60 12.76
N GLY A 294 6.54 13.85 12.14
CA GLY A 294 6.11 12.55 12.66
C GLY A 294 7.26 11.56 12.77
N LEU A 295 8.07 11.42 11.73
CA LEU A 295 9.24 10.51 11.71
C LEU A 295 10.31 10.92 12.71
N LEU A 296 10.58 12.23 12.87
CA LEU A 296 11.50 12.72 13.88
C LEU A 296 11.00 12.41 15.29
N LEU A 297 9.70 12.58 15.56
CA LEU A 297 9.11 12.21 16.85
C LEU A 297 9.25 10.71 17.14
N VAL A 298 9.10 9.85 16.15
CA VAL A 298 9.33 8.41 16.34
C VAL A 298 10.80 8.13 16.62
N GLY A 299 11.72 8.65 15.79
CA GLY A 299 13.15 8.41 15.93
C GLY A 299 13.74 8.93 17.25
N LEU A 300 13.21 10.02 17.76
CA LEU A 300 13.64 10.65 19.02
C LEU A 300 12.78 10.27 20.22
N ALA A 301 11.84 9.31 20.08
CA ALA A 301 10.89 8.97 21.12
C ALA A 301 11.55 8.44 22.39
N VAL A 302 11.21 9.07 23.51
CA VAL A 302 11.64 8.69 24.86
C VAL A 302 10.53 7.97 25.64
N CYS A 303 9.31 7.98 25.11
CA CYS A 303 8.16 7.28 25.70
C CYS A 303 7.22 6.75 24.58
N PRO A 304 6.39 5.73 24.87
CA PRO A 304 5.49 5.13 23.88
C PRO A 304 4.51 6.14 23.26
N TRP A 305 4.03 7.10 24.01
CA TRP A 305 3.10 8.11 23.53
C TRP A 305 3.73 9.04 22.49
N MET A 306 4.99 9.43 22.66
CA MET A 306 5.70 10.23 21.68
C MET A 306 5.82 9.50 20.33
N ALA A 307 6.13 8.19 20.37
CA ALA A 307 6.15 7.36 19.17
C ALA A 307 4.76 7.24 18.53
N LYS A 308 3.68 7.07 19.32
CA LYS A 308 2.30 7.01 18.82
C LYS A 308 1.88 8.33 18.15
N VAL A 309 2.18 9.49 18.76
CA VAL A 309 1.93 10.79 18.14
C VAL A 309 2.73 10.93 16.85
N GLY A 310 3.99 10.49 16.84
CA GLY A 310 4.84 10.49 15.67
C GLY A 310 4.27 9.65 14.52
N THR A 311 3.81 8.44 14.80
CA THR A 311 3.19 7.57 13.78
C THR A 311 1.86 8.14 13.27
N PHE A 312 1.06 8.76 14.13
CA PHE A 312 -0.15 9.46 13.73
C PHE A 312 0.15 10.61 12.76
N LEU A 313 1.11 11.48 13.10
CA LEU A 313 1.52 12.58 12.23
C LEU A 313 2.11 12.09 10.91
N ALA A 314 2.94 11.04 10.94
CA ALA A 314 3.49 10.46 9.72
C ALA A 314 2.39 9.92 8.80
N GLY A 315 1.37 9.26 9.35
CA GLY A 315 0.21 8.78 8.60
C GLY A 315 -0.62 9.91 8.00
N ALA A 316 -0.89 10.95 8.78
CA ALA A 316 -1.61 12.13 8.32
C ALA A 316 -0.84 12.85 7.20
N GLY A 317 0.49 13.02 7.38
CA GLY A 317 1.37 13.65 6.39
C GLY A 317 1.46 12.85 5.09
N PHE A 318 1.63 11.54 5.16
CA PHE A 318 1.72 10.71 3.96
C PHE A 318 0.40 10.62 3.17
N SER A 319 -0.74 10.80 3.82
CA SER A 319 -2.08 10.52 3.28
C SER A 319 -2.36 11.17 1.93
N LEU A 320 -2.12 12.47 1.79
CA LEU A 320 -2.47 13.22 0.58
C LEU A 320 -1.33 13.31 -0.44
N VAL A 321 -0.14 12.84 -0.12
CA VAL A 321 1.04 12.91 -1.03
C VAL A 321 0.77 12.16 -2.32
N PHE A 322 0.29 10.91 -2.23
CA PHE A 322 0.00 10.10 -3.40
C PHE A 322 -0.99 10.75 -4.36
N PRO A 323 -2.20 11.19 -3.95
CA PRO A 323 -3.13 11.84 -4.86
C PRO A 323 -2.66 13.24 -5.29
N ALA A 324 -1.95 13.96 -4.45
CA ALA A 324 -1.47 15.31 -4.75
C ALA A 324 -0.43 15.33 -5.88
N LEU A 325 0.63 14.52 -5.75
CA LEU A 325 1.64 14.35 -6.80
C LEU A 325 1.08 13.61 -8.01
N GLY A 326 0.18 12.65 -7.80
CA GLY A 326 -0.47 11.90 -8.87
C GLY A 326 -1.26 12.79 -9.82
N VAL A 327 -2.03 13.75 -9.32
CA VAL A 327 -2.75 14.73 -10.14
C VAL A 327 -1.77 15.57 -10.98
N VAL A 328 -0.64 15.98 -10.41
CA VAL A 328 0.37 16.75 -11.14
C VAL A 328 1.08 15.88 -12.20
N ALA A 329 1.44 14.66 -11.85
CA ALA A 329 2.06 13.70 -12.77
C ALA A 329 1.17 13.38 -13.97
N VAL A 330 -0.13 13.17 -13.73
CA VAL A 330 -1.13 12.88 -14.77
C VAL A 330 -1.34 14.08 -15.69
N LYS A 331 -1.32 15.31 -15.17
CA LYS A 331 -1.42 16.54 -15.95
C LYS A 331 -0.17 16.83 -16.81
N ALA A 332 0.98 16.24 -16.49
CA ALA A 332 2.22 16.41 -17.26
C ALA A 332 2.22 15.62 -18.59
N VAL A 333 1.21 14.80 -18.86
CA VAL A 333 1.09 13.99 -20.07
C VAL A 333 -0.24 14.28 -20.79
N PRO A 334 -0.34 14.02 -22.10
CA PRO A 334 -1.59 14.13 -22.84
C PRO A 334 -2.70 13.25 -22.26
N GLN A 335 -3.96 13.65 -22.41
CA GLN A 335 -5.12 13.00 -21.83
C GLN A 335 -5.24 11.50 -22.18
N SER A 336 -4.84 11.12 -23.40
CA SER A 336 -4.82 9.72 -23.85
C SER A 336 -3.84 8.81 -23.08
N ASN A 337 -2.92 9.39 -22.29
CA ASN A 337 -1.83 8.68 -21.60
C ASN A 337 -1.87 8.80 -20.09
N GLN A 338 -2.93 9.37 -19.54
CA GLN A 338 -3.08 9.59 -18.10
C GLN A 338 -3.09 8.28 -17.30
N GLY A 339 -3.68 7.22 -17.84
CA GLY A 339 -3.66 5.89 -17.23
C GLY A 339 -2.24 5.32 -17.16
N ALA A 340 -1.47 5.41 -18.25
CA ALA A 340 -0.07 4.99 -18.29
C ALA A 340 0.81 5.81 -17.33
N ALA A 341 0.55 7.12 -17.22
CA ALA A 341 1.25 7.99 -16.28
C ALA A 341 0.99 7.59 -14.83
N LEU A 342 -0.27 7.33 -14.47
CA LEU A 342 -0.63 6.90 -13.12
C LEU A 342 -0.02 5.54 -12.78
N ALA A 343 -0.05 4.58 -13.71
CA ALA A 343 0.59 3.28 -13.54
C ALA A 343 2.10 3.42 -13.33
N THR A 344 2.80 4.20 -14.19
CA THR A 344 4.24 4.48 -14.07
C THR A 344 4.56 5.18 -12.75
N TYR A 345 3.74 6.14 -12.34
CA TYR A 345 3.87 6.85 -11.06
C TYR A 345 3.78 5.91 -9.85
N THR A 346 2.84 4.98 -9.88
CA THR A 346 2.63 4.01 -8.80
C THR A 346 3.82 3.05 -8.63
N LEU A 347 4.53 2.71 -9.72
CA LEU A 347 5.73 1.86 -9.66
C LEU A 347 6.81 2.42 -8.72
N PHE A 348 6.93 3.75 -8.60
CA PHE A 348 7.89 4.38 -7.68
C PHE A 348 7.57 4.10 -6.21
N MET A 349 6.30 3.99 -5.87
CA MET A 349 5.87 3.59 -4.51
C MET A 349 6.27 2.14 -4.22
N ASP A 350 5.98 1.22 -5.15
CA ASP A 350 6.33 -0.19 -4.98
C ASP A 350 7.86 -0.37 -4.93
N LEU A 351 8.62 0.36 -5.76
CA LEU A 351 10.08 0.36 -5.74
C LEU A 351 10.63 0.84 -4.39
N SER A 352 10.09 1.94 -3.87
CA SER A 352 10.48 2.46 -2.55
C SER A 352 10.26 1.42 -1.46
N LEU A 353 9.08 0.81 -1.40
CA LEU A 353 8.75 -0.20 -0.40
C LEU A 353 9.59 -1.46 -0.55
N GLY A 354 9.95 -1.83 -1.78
CA GLY A 354 10.85 -2.95 -2.05
C GLY A 354 12.28 -2.73 -1.54
N ILE A 355 12.78 -1.49 -1.59
CA ILE A 355 14.14 -1.14 -1.17
C ILE A 355 14.19 -0.81 0.34
N THR A 356 13.18 -0.14 0.86
CA THR A 356 13.18 0.42 2.23
C THR A 356 13.41 -0.66 3.29
N GLY A 357 12.76 -1.83 3.17
CA GLY A 357 12.89 -2.88 4.17
C GLY A 357 14.34 -3.37 4.36
N PRO A 358 15.00 -3.90 3.32
CA PRO A 358 16.39 -4.35 3.43
C PRO A 358 17.36 -3.22 3.82
N ALA A 359 17.21 -2.04 3.20
CA ALA A 359 18.09 -0.91 3.48
C ALA A 359 17.96 -0.43 4.93
N ALA A 360 16.74 -0.30 5.44
CA ALA A 360 16.49 0.05 6.84
C ALA A 360 16.96 -1.07 7.79
N GLY A 361 16.81 -2.35 7.41
CA GLY A 361 17.31 -3.48 8.19
C GLY A 361 18.82 -3.44 8.37
N VAL A 362 19.58 -3.14 7.31
CA VAL A 362 21.03 -2.94 7.38
C VAL A 362 21.37 -1.73 8.26
N LEU A 363 20.72 -0.60 8.04
CA LEU A 363 20.96 0.61 8.84
C LEU A 363 20.63 0.38 10.32
N MET A 364 19.55 -0.32 10.62
CA MET A 364 19.17 -0.68 11.99
C MET A 364 20.24 -1.53 12.67
N ALA A 365 20.79 -2.52 11.97
CA ALA A 365 21.85 -3.39 12.51
C ALA A 365 23.13 -2.62 12.79
N TRP A 366 23.44 -1.60 11.99
CA TRP A 366 24.68 -0.80 12.12
C TRP A 366 24.56 0.39 13.08
N ALA A 367 23.46 1.15 13.01
CA ALA A 367 23.28 2.41 13.71
C ALA A 367 22.14 2.38 14.74
N GLY A 368 21.48 1.25 14.92
CA GLY A 368 20.37 1.08 15.86
C GLY A 368 19.01 1.52 15.29
N VAL A 369 17.96 1.18 16.03
CA VAL A 369 16.56 1.32 15.57
C VAL A 369 16.15 2.78 15.34
N PRO A 370 16.51 3.76 16.15
CA PRO A 370 16.15 5.16 15.91
C PRO A 370 16.65 5.71 14.57
N ALA A 371 17.82 5.23 14.11
CA ALA A 371 18.49 5.74 12.92
C ALA A 371 17.64 5.58 11.64
N ILE A 372 16.82 4.52 11.55
CA ILE A 372 15.98 4.27 10.36
C ILE A 372 14.89 5.34 10.18
N TYR A 373 14.31 5.83 11.29
CA TYR A 373 13.29 6.88 11.26
C TYR A 373 13.89 8.24 10.96
N LEU A 374 15.08 8.54 11.51
CA LEU A 374 15.82 9.75 11.21
C LEU A 374 16.27 9.80 9.75
N ALA A 375 16.75 8.68 9.22
CA ALA A 375 17.09 8.55 7.79
C ALA A 375 15.86 8.75 6.90
N ALA A 376 14.73 8.13 7.23
CA ALA A 376 13.48 8.34 6.50
C ALA A 376 13.01 9.79 6.55
N ALA A 377 13.13 10.46 7.71
CA ALA A 377 12.85 11.89 7.82
C ALA A 377 13.73 12.71 6.86
N GLY A 378 15.02 12.37 6.75
CA GLY A 378 15.95 12.99 5.78
C GLY A 378 15.51 12.77 4.32
N LEU A 379 15.03 11.56 3.97
CA LEU A 379 14.51 11.26 2.63
C LEU A 379 13.23 12.07 2.32
N VAL A 380 12.33 12.22 3.29
CA VAL A 380 11.12 13.06 3.12
C VAL A 380 11.50 14.53 2.97
N MET A 381 12.51 15.04 3.69
CA MET A 381 13.04 16.39 3.47
C MET A 381 13.61 16.57 2.05
N LEU A 382 14.29 15.58 1.51
CA LEU A 382 14.73 15.59 0.10
C LEU A 382 13.53 15.64 -0.86
N ALA A 383 12.43 14.93 -0.56
CA ALA A 383 11.19 15.03 -1.33
C ALA A 383 10.60 16.43 -1.30
N ILE A 384 10.62 17.10 -0.14
CA ILE A 384 10.20 18.50 -0.02
C ILE A 384 11.05 19.41 -0.91
N LEU A 385 12.39 19.30 -0.83
CA LEU A 385 13.31 20.08 -1.67
C LEU A 385 13.07 19.84 -3.17
N LEU A 386 12.86 18.58 -3.58
CA LEU A 386 12.51 18.24 -4.95
C LEU A 386 11.19 18.89 -5.36
N SER A 387 10.18 18.82 -4.50
CA SER A 387 8.85 19.41 -4.76
C SER A 387 8.91 20.95 -4.86
N VAL A 388 9.74 21.62 -4.06
CA VAL A 388 10.00 23.06 -4.18
C VAL A 388 10.62 23.40 -5.55
N ARG A 389 11.57 22.60 -6.02
CA ARG A 389 12.17 22.78 -7.35
C ARG A 389 11.14 22.56 -8.46
N LEU A 390 10.26 21.58 -8.33
CA LEU A 390 9.19 21.33 -9.28
C LEU A 390 8.18 22.48 -9.34
N LYS A 391 7.89 23.13 -8.19
CA LYS A 391 7.01 24.29 -8.14
C LYS A 391 7.56 25.50 -8.92
N LYS A 392 8.89 25.64 -8.95
CA LYS A 392 9.57 26.75 -9.65
C LYS A 392 9.74 26.54 -11.16
N ARG A 393 9.49 25.33 -11.68
CA ARG A 393 9.53 25.08 -13.13
C ARG A 393 8.26 25.64 -13.76
N PRO A 394 8.37 26.43 -14.87
CA PRO A 394 7.19 26.84 -15.61
C PRO A 394 6.45 25.58 -16.06
N ALA A 395 5.11 25.66 -16.02
CA ALA A 395 4.27 24.59 -16.58
C ALA A 395 4.61 24.40 -18.05
N PRO A 396 4.80 23.15 -18.53
CA PRO A 396 5.10 22.85 -19.94
C PRO A 396 3.96 23.27 -20.87
#